data_32f07907408f6d919fe201151d4af60e
#
_entry.id   32f07907408f6d919fe201151d4af60e
#
_cell.length_a   1.000
_cell.length_b   1.000
_cell.length_c   1.000
_cell.angle_alpha   90.00
_cell.angle_beta   90.00
_cell.angle_gamma   90.00
#
_symmetry.space_group_name_H-M   'P 1'
#
loop_
_entity.id
_entity.type
_entity.pdbx_description
1 polymer ?
#
loop_
_entity_poly.entity_id
_entity_poly.type
_entity_poly.pdbx_seq_one_letter_code
_entity_poly.pdbx_strand_id
1 'polypeptide(L)'
;MLSFNLFFFVDNSKAKLQNNKNKGFTSKTRGDDCIRIAFYNVENLFDVYDDTLKNDDAFTPEGERAWTKKRFYKKINNLYKTIAGIGEWTPPEIIGLSEVENRAVLTQLIKYTPLKKYNYKIIHFESPDVRGIDVALLYRSDKVNPVFFKNIQVNFDFDSTLKTRDILYVKALLFDIDTVHFFVNHWPSRYSGYNATVPKRKAAALVLRDKVDSLFALNAKANIIIMGDFNDEPERESLSVVLKAKTDTLGINSSDLVNLMYQYQNNSYIGTIKRENSWSVFDQFICSGALFKGQNGLSVRNSQANIFTEKFLFLDDDKYFGKKLFRTYLGFKYLGGYSDHLPIFLDLINN
;
A
#
# COMPACT_ATOMS: atom_id res chain seq x y z
N MET A 1 -28.09 -8.36 -62.80
CA MET A 1 -28.44 -7.45 -61.71
C MET A 1 -28.03 -8.11 -60.43
N LEU A 2 -26.83 -7.80 -59.91
CA LEU A 2 -26.30 -8.29 -58.65
C LEU A 2 -26.35 -7.13 -57.68
N SER A 3 -27.18 -7.26 -56.63
CA SER A 3 -27.29 -6.28 -55.56
C SER A 3 -26.25 -6.56 -54.49
N PHE A 4 -25.30 -5.67 -54.31
CA PHE A 4 -24.35 -5.65 -53.21
C PHE A 4 -25.03 -5.08 -51.97
N ASN A 5 -25.21 -5.91 -50.94
CA ASN A 5 -25.59 -5.46 -49.60
C ASN A 5 -24.32 -5.05 -48.85
N LEU A 6 -24.19 -3.76 -48.61
CA LEU A 6 -23.14 -3.15 -47.78
C LEU A 6 -23.54 -3.29 -46.30
N PHE A 7 -22.91 -4.17 -45.57
CA PHE A 7 -23.03 -4.20 -44.10
C PHE A 7 -22.18 -3.10 -43.52
N PHE A 8 -22.83 -2.09 -42.94
CA PHE A 8 -22.20 -1.11 -42.08
C PHE A 8 -21.94 -1.76 -40.72
N PHE A 9 -20.67 -2.05 -40.38
CA PHE A 9 -20.26 -2.28 -39.03
C PHE A 9 -20.30 -0.95 -38.26
N VAL A 10 -21.25 -0.79 -37.36
CA VAL A 10 -21.28 0.31 -36.40
C VAL A 10 -20.29 -0.06 -35.28
N ASP A 11 -19.18 0.66 -35.27
CA ASP A 11 -18.16 0.60 -34.19
C ASP A 11 -18.74 1.22 -32.91
N ASN A 12 -19.15 0.38 -31.97
CA ASN A 12 -19.67 0.76 -30.67
C ASN A 12 -18.57 0.95 -29.61
N SER A 13 -17.38 1.41 -29.98
CA SER A 13 -16.26 1.68 -29.07
C SER A 13 -16.28 3.08 -28.43
N LYS A 14 -17.42 3.76 -28.36
CA LYS A 14 -17.58 4.91 -27.48
C LYS A 14 -17.90 4.44 -26.06
N ALA A 15 -16.88 3.90 -25.39
CA ALA A 15 -16.90 3.77 -23.96
C ALA A 15 -17.19 5.15 -23.36
N LYS A 16 -18.30 5.25 -22.66
CA LYS A 16 -18.74 6.44 -21.93
C LYS A 16 -17.61 6.84 -20.96
N LEU A 17 -16.88 7.90 -21.31
CA LEU A 17 -16.20 8.74 -20.34
C LEU A 17 -17.29 9.27 -19.41
N GLN A 18 -17.54 8.55 -18.31
CA GLN A 18 -18.30 9.11 -17.21
C GLN A 18 -17.49 10.28 -16.67
N ASN A 19 -17.94 11.47 -17.03
CA ASN A 19 -17.58 12.71 -16.38
C ASN A 19 -17.85 12.56 -14.88
N ASN A 20 -16.81 12.27 -14.10
CA ASN A 20 -16.80 12.49 -12.66
C ASN A 20 -16.77 14.01 -12.41
N LYS A 21 -17.85 14.69 -12.81
CA LYS A 21 -18.17 16.02 -12.35
C LYS A 21 -18.44 15.90 -10.85
N ASN A 22 -17.55 16.51 -10.07
CA ASN A 22 -17.79 16.95 -8.69
C ASN A 22 -18.74 16.05 -7.90
N LYS A 23 -18.25 14.93 -7.37
CA LYS A 23 -18.84 14.38 -6.15
C LYS A 23 -18.54 15.42 -5.07
N GLY A 24 -19.48 16.35 -4.86
CA GLY A 24 -19.51 17.19 -3.69
C GLY A 24 -19.33 16.28 -2.47
N PHE A 25 -18.55 16.74 -1.50
CA PHE A 25 -18.40 16.10 -0.20
C PHE A 25 -19.79 15.60 0.27
N THR A 26 -19.98 14.30 0.23
CA THR A 26 -21.20 13.73 0.81
C THR A 26 -21.07 13.93 2.30
N SER A 27 -22.02 14.58 2.93
CA SER A 27 -22.03 14.93 4.36
C SER A 27 -22.14 13.72 5.31
N LYS A 28 -21.96 12.51 4.81
CA LYS A 28 -22.02 11.28 5.62
C LYS A 28 -20.61 10.90 6.08
N THR A 29 -20.38 11.02 7.39
CA THR A 29 -19.30 10.28 8.06
C THR A 29 -19.43 8.80 7.75
N ARG A 30 -18.30 8.07 7.64
CA ARG A 30 -18.34 6.61 7.64
C ARG A 30 -19.06 6.16 8.90
N GLY A 31 -20.04 5.24 8.76
CA GLY A 31 -20.76 4.67 9.89
C GLY A 31 -19.83 3.92 10.84
N ASP A 32 -20.28 3.64 12.06
CA ASP A 32 -19.52 2.82 13.02
C ASP A 32 -19.36 1.35 12.56
N ASP A 33 -20.10 0.95 11.55
CA ASP A 33 -20.03 -0.33 10.83
C ASP A 33 -18.89 -0.41 9.79
N CYS A 34 -18.06 0.62 9.68
CA CYS A 34 -17.02 0.72 8.65
C CYS A 34 -15.66 1.12 9.23
N ILE A 35 -14.64 0.35 8.88
CA ILE A 35 -13.22 0.64 9.15
C ILE A 35 -12.52 0.88 7.82
N ARG A 36 -11.91 2.06 7.62
CA ARG A 36 -11.03 2.33 6.49
C ARG A 36 -9.61 1.88 6.81
N ILE A 37 -9.06 1.10 5.90
CA ILE A 37 -7.70 0.58 5.94
C ILE A 37 -6.94 1.21 4.77
N ALA A 38 -5.82 1.84 5.05
CA ALA A 38 -4.95 2.45 4.05
C ALA A 38 -3.56 1.80 4.05
N PHE A 39 -2.90 1.83 2.91
CA PHE A 39 -1.46 1.58 2.80
C PHE A 39 -0.79 2.72 2.03
N TYR A 40 0.41 3.13 2.48
CA TYR A 40 1.17 4.18 1.84
C TYR A 40 2.67 3.95 1.95
N ASN A 41 3.36 3.80 0.81
CA ASN A 41 4.80 3.96 0.76
C ASN A 41 5.11 5.46 0.85
N VAL A 42 5.79 5.87 1.93
CA VAL A 42 5.99 7.27 2.27
C VAL A 42 7.24 7.89 1.66
N GLU A 43 7.96 7.21 0.80
CA GLU A 43 9.21 7.66 0.16
C GLU A 43 10.23 8.18 1.19
N ASN A 44 10.96 7.25 1.83
CA ASN A 44 12.12 7.56 2.70
C ASN A 44 11.81 8.56 3.82
N LEU A 45 10.98 8.17 4.77
CA LEU A 45 10.72 8.95 5.98
C LEU A 45 11.83 8.73 7.00
N PHE A 46 12.94 9.44 6.83
CA PHE A 46 14.06 9.51 7.77
C PHE A 46 13.90 10.66 8.75
N ASP A 47 14.49 10.54 9.94
CA ASP A 47 14.77 11.70 10.78
C ASP A 47 15.98 12.50 10.25
N VAL A 48 16.65 13.28 11.07
CA VAL A 48 17.78 14.13 10.64
C VAL A 48 19.10 13.71 11.28
N TYR A 49 19.12 12.59 11.96
CA TYR A 49 20.26 12.08 12.68
C TYR A 49 20.83 10.88 11.94
N ASP A 50 22.14 10.74 11.94
CA ASP A 50 22.86 9.61 11.33
C ASP A 50 22.76 8.37 12.22
N ASP A 51 22.31 7.24 11.68
CA ASP A 51 22.45 5.93 12.31
C ASP A 51 23.70 5.24 11.75
N THR A 52 24.79 5.32 12.48
CA THR A 52 26.11 4.78 12.08
C THR A 52 26.10 3.26 11.74
N LEU A 53 25.02 2.55 12.01
CA LEU A 53 24.82 1.13 11.67
C LEU A 53 24.05 0.92 10.37
N LYS A 54 23.55 1.99 9.77
CA LYS A 54 22.71 2.00 8.57
C LYS A 54 23.30 2.87 7.47
N ASN A 55 22.76 2.77 6.29
CA ASN A 55 23.21 3.50 5.09
C ASN A 55 22.25 4.67 4.84
N ASP A 56 22.13 5.57 5.82
CA ASP A 56 21.20 6.71 5.81
C ASP A 56 21.91 8.07 5.75
N ASP A 57 23.26 8.10 5.72
CA ASP A 57 24.11 9.31 5.66
C ASP A 57 23.59 10.39 4.70
N ALA A 58 23.01 9.96 3.55
CA ALA A 58 22.46 10.90 2.57
C ALA A 58 21.27 11.72 3.13
N PHE A 59 20.59 11.23 4.18
CA PHE A 59 19.42 11.84 4.79
C PHE A 59 19.74 12.61 6.07
N THR A 60 20.94 13.16 6.17
CA THR A 60 21.37 14.10 7.23
C THR A 60 21.39 15.54 6.70
N PRO A 61 21.48 16.55 7.58
CA PRO A 61 21.62 17.96 7.14
C PRO A 61 22.85 18.21 6.29
N GLU A 62 23.95 17.52 6.56
CA GLU A 62 25.24 17.59 5.88
C GLU A 62 25.35 16.60 4.72
N GLY A 63 24.44 15.62 4.64
CA GLY A 63 24.41 14.60 3.60
C GLY A 63 24.00 15.14 2.24
N GLU A 64 24.17 14.31 1.20
CA GLU A 64 23.92 14.69 -0.20
C GLU A 64 22.49 15.21 -0.47
N ARG A 65 21.52 14.80 0.33
CA ARG A 65 20.13 15.27 0.24
C ARG A 65 19.87 16.53 1.06
N ALA A 66 20.84 16.98 1.86
CA ALA A 66 20.70 18.11 2.79
C ALA A 66 19.35 18.03 3.55
N TRP A 67 19.12 16.89 4.24
CA TRP A 67 17.86 16.55 4.90
C TRP A 67 17.73 17.27 6.24
N THR A 68 17.34 18.53 6.19
CA THR A 68 17.22 19.41 7.36
C THR A 68 15.91 19.19 8.12
N LYS A 69 15.86 19.63 9.39
CA LYS A 69 14.62 19.65 10.21
C LYS A 69 13.46 20.33 9.48
N LYS A 70 13.71 21.40 8.70
CA LYS A 70 12.67 22.07 7.90
C LYS A 70 12.08 21.16 6.85
N ARG A 71 12.90 20.37 6.15
CA ARG A 71 12.45 19.38 5.13
C ARG A 71 11.72 18.23 5.78
N PHE A 72 12.24 17.72 6.89
CA PHE A 72 11.59 16.68 7.69
C PHE A 72 10.16 17.08 8.13
N TYR A 73 10.00 18.22 8.79
CA TYR A 73 8.67 18.67 9.21
C TYR A 73 7.75 19.01 8.05
N LYS A 74 8.29 19.46 6.91
CA LYS A 74 7.49 19.60 5.69
C LYS A 74 6.96 18.25 5.22
N LYS A 75 7.79 17.19 5.23
CA LYS A 75 7.41 15.82 4.90
C LYS A 75 6.34 15.29 5.86
N ILE A 76 6.52 15.43 7.17
CA ILE A 76 5.54 15.04 8.20
C ILE A 76 4.18 15.72 7.95
N ASN A 77 4.16 17.01 7.64
CA ASN A 77 2.92 17.73 7.34
C ASN A 77 2.27 17.28 6.03
N ASN A 78 3.06 16.95 5.02
CA ASN A 78 2.55 16.40 3.77
C ASN A 78 1.92 15.02 3.97
N LEU A 79 2.56 14.14 4.76
CA LEU A 79 2.02 12.82 5.10
C LEU A 79 0.72 12.95 5.90
N TYR A 80 0.69 13.84 6.91
CA TYR A 80 -0.55 14.15 7.64
C TYR A 80 -1.67 14.58 6.67
N LYS A 81 -1.39 15.51 5.75
CA LYS A 81 -2.38 15.99 4.77
C LYS A 81 -2.91 14.84 3.89
N THR A 82 -2.03 13.96 3.47
CA THR A 82 -2.42 12.78 2.67
C THR A 82 -3.31 11.85 3.47
N ILE A 83 -2.91 11.48 4.69
CA ILE A 83 -3.67 10.59 5.57
C ILE A 83 -5.06 11.18 5.90
N ALA A 84 -5.11 12.49 6.20
CA ALA A 84 -6.38 13.17 6.43
C ALA A 84 -7.28 13.16 5.18
N GLY A 85 -6.68 13.36 3.99
CA GLY A 85 -7.41 13.31 2.72
C GLY A 85 -8.00 11.93 2.42
N ILE A 86 -7.23 10.85 2.65
CA ILE A 86 -7.74 9.47 2.49
C ILE A 86 -8.95 9.22 3.40
N GLY A 87 -8.92 9.80 4.58
CA GLY A 87 -9.95 9.64 5.59
C GLY A 87 -11.23 10.43 5.33
N GLU A 88 -11.17 11.46 4.50
CA GLU A 88 -12.27 12.43 4.33
C GLU A 88 -12.54 13.18 5.65
N TRP A 89 -13.61 12.84 6.38
CA TRP A 89 -13.99 13.47 7.65
C TRP A 89 -13.21 12.95 8.87
N THR A 90 -12.83 11.66 8.83
CA THR A 90 -12.03 11.02 9.89
C THR A 90 -10.90 10.22 9.25
N PRO A 91 -9.65 10.35 9.72
CA PRO A 91 -8.55 9.61 9.12
C PRO A 91 -8.77 8.09 9.22
N PRO A 92 -8.12 7.28 8.36
CA PRO A 92 -8.28 5.82 8.36
C PRO A 92 -8.03 5.21 9.73
N GLU A 93 -8.77 4.18 10.08
CA GLU A 93 -8.62 3.49 11.37
C GLU A 93 -7.36 2.65 11.44
N ILE A 94 -6.89 2.13 10.29
CA ILE A 94 -5.67 1.34 10.15
C ILE A 94 -4.85 1.90 8.98
N ILE A 95 -3.54 2.08 9.18
CA ILE A 95 -2.63 2.57 8.14
C ILE A 95 -1.36 1.73 8.16
N GLY A 96 -1.14 0.93 7.10
CA GLY A 96 0.15 0.33 6.80
C GLY A 96 1.06 1.37 6.14
N LEU A 97 2.29 1.42 6.56
CA LEU A 97 3.32 2.32 6.00
C LEU A 97 4.55 1.51 5.60
N SER A 98 5.25 1.96 4.58
CA SER A 98 6.59 1.48 4.23
C SER A 98 7.54 2.64 3.98
N GLU A 99 8.85 2.35 3.99
CA GLU A 99 9.93 3.33 3.94
C GLU A 99 9.95 4.28 5.13
N VAL A 100 9.74 3.71 6.30
CA VAL A 100 9.82 4.39 7.59
C VAL A 100 11.13 4.00 8.26
N GLU A 101 11.90 4.96 8.72
CA GLU A 101 13.17 4.68 9.37
C GLU A 101 12.99 4.03 10.74
N ASN A 102 12.27 4.70 11.63
CA ASN A 102 12.20 4.29 13.02
C ASN A 102 10.87 4.71 13.70
N ARG A 103 10.71 4.28 14.95
CA ARG A 103 9.54 4.63 15.76
C ARG A 103 9.44 6.13 16.09
N ALA A 104 10.57 6.86 16.11
CA ALA A 104 10.58 8.28 16.45
C ALA A 104 9.90 9.10 15.35
N VAL A 105 10.17 8.84 14.06
CA VAL A 105 9.53 9.55 12.94
C VAL A 105 8.00 9.32 12.92
N LEU A 106 7.56 8.10 13.26
CA LEU A 106 6.14 7.79 13.41
C LEU A 106 5.50 8.54 14.58
N THR A 107 6.23 8.68 15.68
CA THR A 107 5.79 9.48 16.84
C THR A 107 5.62 10.96 16.46
N GLN A 108 6.55 11.51 15.65
CA GLN A 108 6.38 12.87 15.11
C GLN A 108 5.08 12.98 14.29
N LEU A 109 4.79 12.01 13.44
CA LEU A 109 3.59 12.02 12.61
C LEU A 109 2.30 11.99 13.45
N ILE A 110 2.19 11.09 14.44
CA ILE A 110 0.93 10.91 15.17
C ILE A 110 0.75 11.86 16.34
N LYS A 111 1.83 12.33 16.99
CA LYS A 111 1.73 13.19 18.19
C LYS A 111 1.86 14.69 17.90
N TYR A 112 2.60 15.07 16.86
CA TYR A 112 2.91 16.47 16.57
C TYR A 112 2.20 17.02 15.33
N THR A 113 1.24 16.25 14.78
CA THR A 113 0.28 16.71 13.77
C THR A 113 -1.14 16.68 14.35
N PRO A 114 -2.16 17.18 13.64
CA PRO A 114 -3.55 17.02 14.06
C PRO A 114 -4.04 15.59 14.23
N LEU A 115 -3.29 14.56 13.76
CA LEU A 115 -3.59 13.15 14.03
C LEU A 115 -3.60 12.81 15.53
N LYS A 116 -2.97 13.64 16.38
CA LYS A 116 -2.98 13.49 17.85
C LYS A 116 -4.40 13.40 18.47
N LYS A 117 -5.42 13.89 17.74
CA LYS A 117 -6.82 13.83 18.17
C LYS A 117 -7.47 12.45 18.05
N TYR A 118 -6.83 11.50 17.36
CA TYR A 118 -7.44 10.24 16.95
C TYR A 118 -6.85 9.00 17.63
N ASN A 119 -6.14 9.18 18.74
CA ASN A 119 -5.62 8.07 19.58
C ASN A 119 -4.81 7.00 18.84
N TYR A 120 -4.05 7.41 17.82
CA TYR A 120 -3.20 6.46 17.09
C TYR A 120 -2.13 5.84 17.98
N LYS A 121 -1.92 4.54 17.77
CA LYS A 121 -0.81 3.75 18.32
C LYS A 121 0.04 3.20 17.18
N ILE A 122 1.27 2.82 17.50
CA ILE A 122 2.28 2.36 16.55
C ILE A 122 2.62 0.90 16.84
N ILE A 123 2.60 0.05 15.80
CA ILE A 123 3.26 -1.25 15.78
C ILE A 123 4.37 -1.15 14.74
N HIS A 124 5.61 -1.31 15.20
CA HIS A 124 6.82 -1.18 14.40
C HIS A 124 7.93 -2.02 15.00
N PHE A 125 8.71 -2.66 14.16
CA PHE A 125 9.94 -3.37 14.49
C PHE A 125 11.04 -2.95 13.53
N GLU A 126 12.24 -2.78 14.05
CA GLU A 126 13.44 -2.61 13.25
C GLU A 126 13.74 -3.88 12.46
N SER A 127 14.05 -3.74 11.17
CA SER A 127 14.42 -4.84 10.29
C SER A 127 15.92 -4.81 9.95
N PRO A 128 16.46 -5.91 9.42
CA PRO A 128 17.87 -5.95 9.03
C PRO A 128 18.18 -5.23 7.71
N ASP A 129 17.26 -4.46 7.14
CA ASP A 129 17.53 -3.67 5.91
C ASP A 129 18.69 -2.71 6.12
N VAL A 130 19.63 -2.72 5.19
CA VAL A 130 20.88 -1.94 5.30
C VAL A 130 20.66 -0.44 5.19
N ARG A 131 19.56 0.01 4.59
CA ARG A 131 19.20 1.43 4.48
C ARG A 131 18.49 1.96 5.72
N GLY A 132 18.16 1.09 6.69
CA GLY A 132 17.40 1.47 7.86
C GLY A 132 15.96 1.88 7.56
N ILE A 133 15.28 1.20 6.65
CA ILE A 133 13.86 1.45 6.37
C ILE A 133 13.02 0.22 6.67
N ASP A 134 11.84 0.45 7.21
CA ASP A 134 10.96 -0.58 7.73
C ASP A 134 9.53 -0.44 7.22
N VAL A 135 8.69 -1.38 7.65
CA VAL A 135 7.25 -1.29 7.57
C VAL A 135 6.65 -1.04 8.95
N ALA A 136 5.53 -0.34 8.99
CA ALA A 136 4.82 -0.06 10.22
C ALA A 136 3.31 -0.17 10.05
N LEU A 137 2.58 -0.33 11.17
CA LEU A 137 1.14 -0.22 11.21
C LEU A 137 0.74 0.80 12.29
N LEU A 138 0.00 1.82 11.86
CA LEU A 138 -0.68 2.75 12.75
C LEU A 138 -2.14 2.32 12.89
N TYR A 139 -2.68 2.38 14.09
CA TYR A 139 -4.09 2.05 14.33
C TYR A 139 -4.72 2.96 15.36
N ARG A 140 -5.99 3.24 15.21
CA ARG A 140 -6.79 3.97 16.20
C ARG A 140 -7.23 3.01 17.31
N SER A 141 -6.72 3.25 18.53
CA SER A 141 -6.99 2.35 19.67
C SER A 141 -8.42 2.42 20.22
N ASP A 142 -9.22 3.37 19.75
CA ASP A 142 -10.67 3.46 20.01
C ASP A 142 -11.53 2.61 19.06
N LYS A 143 -10.94 2.03 18.01
CA LYS A 143 -11.64 1.25 16.96
C LYS A 143 -11.01 -0.11 16.67
N VAL A 144 -9.76 -0.31 17.03
CA VAL A 144 -8.97 -1.50 16.67
C VAL A 144 -8.27 -2.02 17.89
N ASN A 145 -8.43 -3.31 18.18
CA ASN A 145 -7.79 -4.00 19.31
C ASN A 145 -6.79 -5.07 18.82
N PRO A 146 -5.49 -4.75 18.65
CA PRO A 146 -4.48 -5.75 18.34
C PRO A 146 -4.32 -6.74 19.49
N VAL A 147 -4.50 -8.02 19.18
CA VAL A 147 -4.38 -9.11 20.16
C VAL A 147 -3.04 -9.85 20.05
N PHE A 148 -2.36 -9.75 18.91
CA PHE A 148 -1.03 -10.32 18.70
C PHE A 148 -0.34 -9.64 17.53
N PHE A 149 0.98 -9.42 17.63
CA PHE A 149 1.79 -8.91 16.53
C PHE A 149 3.24 -9.36 16.62
N LYS A 150 3.90 -9.51 15.48
CA LYS A 150 5.32 -9.82 15.35
C LYS A 150 5.86 -9.43 13.99
N ASN A 151 7.17 -9.32 13.88
CA ASN A 151 7.86 -9.33 12.59
C ASN A 151 8.08 -10.78 12.09
N ILE A 152 8.15 -10.96 10.78
CA ILE A 152 8.47 -12.22 10.12
C ILE A 152 9.67 -11.93 9.22
N GLN A 153 10.80 -12.56 9.53
CA GLN A 153 12.03 -12.35 8.78
C GLN A 153 11.94 -12.95 7.38
N VAL A 154 12.47 -12.22 6.42
CA VAL A 154 12.66 -12.69 5.05
C VAL A 154 14.13 -13.01 4.85
N ASN A 155 14.46 -14.29 4.78
CA ASN A 155 15.79 -14.80 4.50
C ASN A 155 15.89 -15.30 3.06
N PHE A 156 17.10 -15.28 2.51
CA PHE A 156 17.36 -15.73 1.16
C PHE A 156 18.27 -16.97 1.20
N ASP A 157 17.71 -18.14 0.87
CA ASP A 157 18.46 -19.41 0.90
C ASP A 157 19.61 -19.43 -0.10
N PHE A 158 19.52 -18.64 -1.16
CA PHE A 158 20.55 -18.51 -2.20
C PHE A 158 21.69 -17.53 -1.83
N ASP A 159 21.52 -16.69 -0.82
CA ASP A 159 22.55 -15.76 -0.33
C ASP A 159 22.17 -15.24 1.08
N SER A 160 22.77 -15.82 2.11
CA SER A 160 22.52 -15.47 3.52
C SER A 160 23.04 -14.08 3.93
N THR A 161 23.88 -13.46 3.11
CA THR A 161 24.41 -12.10 3.36
C THR A 161 23.41 -11.01 3.01
N LEU A 162 22.46 -11.31 2.12
CA LEU A 162 21.43 -10.36 1.73
C LEU A 162 20.44 -10.12 2.88
N LYS A 163 20.16 -8.84 3.11
CA LYS A 163 19.19 -8.39 4.12
C LYS A 163 18.09 -7.57 3.44
N THR A 164 16.89 -7.63 4.01
CA THR A 164 15.73 -6.88 3.53
C THR A 164 14.78 -6.61 4.69
N ARG A 165 13.71 -5.86 4.41
CA ARG A 165 12.64 -5.59 5.39
C ARG A 165 11.93 -6.86 5.78
N ASP A 166 11.59 -6.93 7.06
CA ASP A 166 10.71 -7.96 7.59
C ASP A 166 9.25 -7.70 7.16
N ILE A 167 8.43 -8.73 7.17
CA ILE A 167 6.98 -8.61 7.00
C ILE A 167 6.37 -8.36 8.39
N LEU A 168 5.61 -7.30 8.57
CA LEU A 168 4.89 -7.05 9.82
C LEU A 168 3.56 -7.82 9.82
N TYR A 169 3.39 -8.70 10.78
CA TYR A 169 2.15 -9.43 11.03
C TYR A 169 1.43 -8.87 12.27
N VAL A 170 0.14 -8.57 12.12
CA VAL A 170 -0.74 -8.11 13.20
C VAL A 170 -2.06 -8.87 13.14
N LYS A 171 -2.48 -9.47 14.27
CA LYS A 171 -3.83 -10.01 14.46
C LYS A 171 -4.61 -9.03 15.34
N ALA A 172 -5.72 -8.50 14.85
CA ALA A 172 -6.54 -7.56 15.59
C ALA A 172 -8.01 -7.98 15.59
N LEU A 173 -8.69 -7.79 16.73
CA LEU A 173 -10.13 -7.88 16.85
C LEU A 173 -10.75 -6.58 16.33
N LEU A 174 -11.73 -6.69 15.43
CA LEU A 174 -12.44 -5.57 14.84
C LEU A 174 -13.93 -5.69 15.18
N PHE A 175 -14.57 -4.56 15.47
CA PHE A 175 -16.00 -4.43 15.80
C PHE A 175 -16.45 -5.33 16.98
N ASP A 176 -15.50 -5.86 17.77
CA ASP A 176 -15.74 -6.89 18.79
C ASP A 176 -16.41 -8.18 18.25
N ILE A 177 -16.27 -8.43 16.96
CA ILE A 177 -16.93 -9.55 16.25
C ILE A 177 -15.92 -10.63 15.89
N ASP A 178 -14.89 -10.31 15.08
CA ASP A 178 -13.93 -11.29 14.61
C ASP A 178 -12.54 -10.70 14.44
N THR A 179 -11.57 -11.58 14.37
CA THR A 179 -10.18 -11.19 14.18
C THR A 179 -9.82 -11.14 12.70
N VAL A 180 -9.05 -10.11 12.35
CA VAL A 180 -8.45 -9.95 11.03
C VAL A 180 -6.92 -10.05 11.15
N HIS A 181 -6.32 -10.79 10.25
CA HIS A 181 -4.88 -10.97 10.15
C HIS A 181 -4.33 -10.00 9.10
N PHE A 182 -3.55 -9.02 9.55
CA PHE A 182 -2.92 -8.02 8.69
C PHE A 182 -1.47 -8.39 8.43
N PHE A 183 -1.04 -8.23 7.16
CA PHE A 183 0.37 -8.30 6.78
C PHE A 183 0.75 -7.01 6.07
N VAL A 184 1.76 -6.30 6.60
CA VAL A 184 2.32 -5.12 5.94
C VAL A 184 3.66 -5.52 5.33
N ASN A 185 3.82 -5.24 4.04
CA ASN A 185 4.93 -5.71 3.21
C ASN A 185 5.66 -4.55 2.54
N HIS A 186 6.98 -4.69 2.37
CA HIS A 186 7.76 -3.92 1.42
C HIS A 186 8.83 -4.83 0.83
N TRP A 187 8.54 -5.41 -0.33
CA TRP A 187 9.40 -6.41 -0.96
C TRP A 187 10.63 -5.79 -1.64
N PRO A 188 11.66 -6.59 -1.94
CA PRO A 188 12.88 -6.11 -2.60
C PRO A 188 12.59 -5.38 -3.91
N SER A 189 13.19 -4.18 -4.05
CA SER A 189 12.98 -3.31 -5.20
C SER A 189 13.61 -3.87 -6.48
N ARG A 190 13.26 -3.28 -7.63
CA ARG A 190 13.83 -3.62 -8.95
C ARG A 190 15.13 -2.86 -9.26
N TYR A 191 15.81 -2.26 -8.26
CA TYR A 191 16.95 -1.35 -8.47
C TYR A 191 18.09 -1.97 -9.29
N SER A 192 18.43 -3.25 -9.07
CA SER A 192 19.46 -3.97 -9.85
C SER A 192 18.92 -4.58 -11.15
N GLY A 193 17.75 -4.14 -11.63
CA GLY A 193 17.06 -4.71 -12.79
C GLY A 193 16.02 -5.78 -12.41
N TYR A 194 15.00 -5.90 -13.26
CA TYR A 194 13.87 -6.79 -12.99
C TYR A 194 14.30 -8.25 -12.75
N ASN A 195 15.01 -8.85 -13.73
CA ASN A 195 15.37 -10.28 -13.70
C ASN A 195 16.28 -10.63 -12.52
N ALA A 196 17.25 -9.77 -12.21
CA ALA A 196 18.20 -9.96 -11.10
C ALA A 196 17.50 -9.94 -9.72
N THR A 197 16.34 -9.30 -9.62
CA THR A 197 15.63 -9.12 -8.35
C THR A 197 14.38 -10.01 -8.20
N VAL A 198 13.96 -10.72 -9.25
CA VAL A 198 12.84 -11.70 -9.19
C VAL A 198 13.05 -12.74 -8.10
N PRO A 199 14.22 -13.41 -7.95
CA PRO A 199 14.40 -14.41 -6.90
C PRO A 199 14.16 -13.87 -5.49
N LYS A 200 14.56 -12.62 -5.24
CA LYS A 200 14.37 -11.95 -3.93
C LYS A 200 12.89 -11.74 -3.60
N ARG A 201 12.10 -11.29 -4.58
CA ARG A 201 10.65 -11.10 -4.40
C ARG A 201 9.91 -12.43 -4.26
N LYS A 202 10.34 -13.46 -5.00
CA LYS A 202 9.80 -14.83 -4.85
C LYS A 202 10.06 -15.40 -3.46
N ALA A 203 11.25 -15.18 -2.89
CA ALA A 203 11.55 -15.59 -1.53
C ALA A 203 10.65 -14.88 -0.49
N ALA A 204 10.45 -13.56 -0.61
CA ALA A 204 9.52 -12.83 0.25
C ALA A 204 8.07 -13.33 0.08
N ALA A 205 7.65 -13.62 -1.15
CA ALA A 205 6.34 -14.20 -1.45
C ALA A 205 6.14 -15.57 -0.81
N LEU A 206 7.17 -16.43 -0.84
CA LEU A 206 7.13 -17.76 -0.23
C LEU A 206 6.97 -17.68 1.29
N VAL A 207 7.78 -16.84 1.97
CA VAL A 207 7.68 -16.62 3.41
C VAL A 207 6.27 -16.15 3.81
N LEU A 208 5.69 -15.23 3.03
CA LEU A 208 4.33 -14.76 3.26
C LEU A 208 3.30 -15.88 3.00
N ARG A 209 3.47 -16.65 1.92
CA ARG A 209 2.57 -17.77 1.57
C ARG A 209 2.54 -18.82 2.66
N ASP A 210 3.70 -19.27 3.16
CA ASP A 210 3.81 -20.26 4.23
C ASP A 210 3.07 -19.80 5.50
N LYS A 211 3.16 -18.51 5.82
CA LYS A 211 2.43 -17.95 6.95
C LYS A 211 0.92 -17.92 6.72
N VAL A 212 0.49 -17.56 5.54
CA VAL A 212 -0.93 -17.57 5.13
C VAL A 212 -1.47 -19.01 5.14
N ASP A 213 -0.73 -19.97 4.61
CA ASP A 213 -1.12 -21.39 4.63
C ASP A 213 -1.27 -21.93 6.05
N SER A 214 -0.37 -21.53 6.95
CA SER A 214 -0.47 -21.89 8.38
C SER A 214 -1.76 -21.36 9.01
N LEU A 215 -2.22 -20.16 8.62
CA LEU A 215 -3.48 -19.59 9.11
C LEU A 215 -4.68 -20.33 8.52
N PHE A 216 -4.67 -20.62 7.22
CA PHE A 216 -5.75 -21.37 6.56
C PHE A 216 -5.84 -22.82 7.05
N ALA A 217 -4.72 -23.45 7.43
CA ALA A 217 -4.73 -24.76 8.06
C ALA A 217 -5.43 -24.77 9.42
N LEU A 218 -5.35 -23.66 10.17
CA LEU A 218 -6.05 -23.50 11.45
C LEU A 218 -7.52 -23.08 11.25
N ASN A 219 -7.80 -22.23 10.27
CA ASN A 219 -9.14 -21.76 9.93
C ASN A 219 -9.21 -21.43 8.44
N ALA A 220 -9.82 -22.30 7.64
CA ALA A 220 -9.98 -22.10 6.19
C ALA A 220 -10.80 -20.84 5.84
N LYS A 221 -11.52 -20.24 6.80
CA LYS A 221 -12.26 -19.00 6.66
C LYS A 221 -11.58 -17.81 7.36
N ALA A 222 -10.28 -17.90 7.67
CA ALA A 222 -9.56 -16.80 8.32
C ALA A 222 -9.70 -15.50 7.52
N ASN A 223 -10.00 -14.40 8.21
CA ASN A 223 -10.04 -13.08 7.62
C ASN A 223 -8.61 -12.55 7.49
N ILE A 224 -8.10 -12.43 6.27
CA ILE A 224 -6.72 -12.01 5.99
C ILE A 224 -6.75 -10.79 5.09
N ILE A 225 -5.98 -9.76 5.44
CA ILE A 225 -5.66 -8.58 4.61
C ILE A 225 -4.15 -8.47 4.50
N ILE A 226 -3.66 -8.52 3.29
CA ILE A 226 -2.26 -8.32 2.95
C ILE A 226 -2.16 -6.99 2.21
N MET A 227 -1.29 -6.10 2.64
CA MET A 227 -1.05 -4.80 2.02
C MET A 227 0.44 -4.52 1.93
N GLY A 228 0.85 -3.74 0.94
CA GLY A 228 2.26 -3.40 0.82
C GLY A 228 2.65 -2.86 -0.55
N ASP A 229 3.91 -2.40 -0.60
CA ASP A 229 4.66 -2.22 -1.84
C ASP A 229 5.36 -3.54 -2.18
N PHE A 230 4.82 -4.25 -3.15
CA PHE A 230 5.36 -5.54 -3.59
C PHE A 230 6.47 -5.40 -4.63
N ASN A 231 6.73 -4.19 -5.12
CA ASN A 231 7.69 -3.95 -6.21
C ASN A 231 7.48 -4.84 -7.44
N ASP A 232 6.29 -5.42 -7.56
CA ASP A 232 5.82 -6.26 -8.66
C ASP A 232 4.35 -5.96 -8.96
N GLU A 233 3.96 -6.19 -10.23
CA GLU A 233 2.57 -6.04 -10.65
C GLU A 233 1.75 -7.28 -10.30
N PRO A 234 0.41 -7.18 -10.16
CA PRO A 234 -0.46 -8.26 -9.69
C PRO A 234 -0.30 -9.61 -10.41
N GLU A 235 -0.02 -9.60 -11.71
CA GLU A 235 0.14 -10.82 -12.52
C GLU A 235 1.53 -11.44 -12.47
N ARG A 236 2.52 -10.76 -11.86
CA ARG A 236 3.88 -11.27 -11.80
C ARG A 236 3.98 -12.52 -10.95
N GLU A 237 4.92 -13.38 -11.34
CA GLU A 237 5.10 -14.73 -10.78
C GLU A 237 5.17 -14.74 -9.24
N SER A 238 5.82 -13.74 -8.63
CA SER A 238 5.89 -13.61 -7.17
C SER A 238 4.50 -13.54 -6.51
N LEU A 239 3.56 -12.82 -7.13
CA LEU A 239 2.20 -12.62 -6.61
C LEU A 239 1.22 -13.69 -7.10
N SER A 240 1.17 -13.94 -8.43
CA SER A 240 0.16 -14.83 -9.01
C SER A 240 0.47 -16.32 -8.82
N VAL A 241 1.76 -16.70 -8.84
CA VAL A 241 2.17 -18.12 -8.77
C VAL A 241 2.67 -18.47 -7.36
N VAL A 242 3.61 -17.70 -6.79
CA VAL A 242 4.22 -18.04 -5.50
C VAL A 242 3.28 -17.70 -4.35
N LEU A 243 2.78 -16.46 -4.25
CA LEU A 243 1.81 -16.07 -3.24
C LEU A 243 0.42 -16.66 -3.52
N LYS A 244 0.13 -17.04 -4.77
CA LYS A 244 -1.16 -17.55 -5.26
C LYS A 244 -2.31 -16.54 -5.06
N ALA A 245 -2.03 -15.26 -5.24
CA ALA A 245 -3.03 -14.21 -5.23
C ALA A 245 -3.78 -14.21 -6.58
N LYS A 246 -5.05 -14.59 -6.56
CA LYS A 246 -5.89 -14.69 -7.75
C LYS A 246 -6.27 -13.30 -8.26
N THR A 247 -6.27 -13.15 -9.56
CA THR A 247 -6.71 -11.94 -10.27
C THR A 247 -8.10 -12.14 -10.91
N ASP A 248 -8.53 -13.39 -11.05
CA ASP A 248 -9.89 -13.75 -11.44
C ASP A 248 -10.74 -14.00 -10.19
N THR A 249 -11.95 -13.46 -10.18
CA THR A 249 -12.90 -13.55 -9.06
C THR A 249 -13.95 -14.65 -9.24
N LEU A 250 -13.88 -15.42 -10.33
CA LEU A 250 -14.77 -16.55 -10.55
C LEU A 250 -14.35 -17.75 -9.68
N GLY A 251 -15.32 -18.39 -9.05
CA GLY A 251 -15.09 -19.62 -8.28
C GLY A 251 -14.14 -19.46 -7.07
N ILE A 252 -14.07 -18.28 -6.45
CA ILE A 252 -13.22 -18.04 -5.27
C ILE A 252 -13.66 -18.93 -4.11
N ASN A 253 -12.72 -19.64 -3.49
CA ASN A 253 -12.90 -20.36 -2.22
C ASN A 253 -12.53 -19.47 -1.03
N SER A 254 -12.98 -19.84 0.17
CA SER A 254 -12.71 -19.06 1.41
C SER A 254 -11.24 -18.89 1.68
N SER A 255 -10.42 -19.93 1.42
CA SER A 255 -8.97 -19.95 1.62
C SER A 255 -8.16 -19.50 0.39
N ASP A 256 -8.81 -18.96 -0.64
CA ASP A 256 -8.10 -18.28 -1.72
C ASP A 256 -7.65 -16.89 -1.29
N LEU A 257 -6.62 -16.37 -1.93
CA LEU A 257 -6.24 -14.97 -1.87
C LEU A 257 -6.72 -14.27 -3.15
N VAL A 258 -7.33 -13.10 -2.99
CA VAL A 258 -7.87 -12.27 -4.09
C VAL A 258 -7.13 -10.94 -4.13
N ASN A 259 -6.53 -10.61 -5.26
CA ASN A 259 -5.85 -9.34 -5.47
C ASN A 259 -6.85 -8.25 -5.90
N LEU A 260 -7.14 -7.31 -5.01
CA LEU A 260 -8.15 -6.27 -5.22
C LEU A 260 -7.67 -5.13 -6.13
N MET A 261 -6.37 -5.07 -6.43
CA MET A 261 -5.77 -4.02 -7.26
C MET A 261 -5.62 -4.42 -8.73
N TYR A 262 -5.91 -5.66 -9.08
CA TYR A 262 -5.78 -6.14 -10.46
C TYR A 262 -6.59 -5.31 -11.47
N GLN A 263 -7.71 -4.75 -11.06
CA GLN A 263 -8.53 -3.87 -11.90
C GLN A 263 -7.78 -2.62 -12.43
N TYR A 264 -6.69 -2.22 -11.79
CA TYR A 264 -5.85 -1.09 -12.22
C TYR A 264 -4.67 -1.50 -13.08
N GLN A 265 -4.42 -2.81 -13.21
CA GLN A 265 -3.33 -3.30 -14.04
C GLN A 265 -3.60 -2.97 -15.51
N ASN A 266 -2.55 -2.64 -16.25
CA ASN A 266 -2.64 -2.21 -17.66
C ASN A 266 -3.47 -0.93 -17.88
N ASN A 267 -3.78 -0.18 -16.84
CA ASN A 267 -4.39 1.12 -16.97
C ASN A 267 -3.32 2.16 -17.34
N SER A 268 -3.44 2.74 -18.53
CA SER A 268 -2.48 3.72 -19.05
C SER A 268 -2.53 5.07 -18.32
N TYR A 269 -3.57 5.32 -17.51
CA TYR A 269 -3.82 6.63 -16.91
C TYR A 269 -3.60 6.68 -15.41
N ILE A 270 -3.57 5.53 -14.73
CA ILE A 270 -3.40 5.46 -13.28
C ILE A 270 -2.79 4.14 -12.83
N GLY A 271 -1.94 4.23 -11.83
CA GLY A 271 -1.34 3.16 -11.05
C GLY A 271 -0.92 3.74 -9.70
N THR A 272 -0.12 3.02 -8.95
CA THR A 272 0.38 3.49 -7.65
C THR A 272 1.74 4.15 -7.74
N ILE A 273 2.50 3.87 -8.80
CA ILE A 273 3.80 4.48 -9.10
C ILE A 273 3.88 4.83 -10.59
N LYS A 274 4.50 5.97 -10.92
CA LYS A 274 4.75 6.35 -12.31
C LYS A 274 6.25 6.38 -12.60
N ARG A 275 6.64 5.69 -13.68
CA ARG A 275 7.98 5.77 -14.25
C ARG A 275 7.86 6.22 -15.70
N GLU A 276 8.48 7.36 -16.02
CA GLU A 276 8.37 7.98 -17.34
C GLU A 276 6.91 8.20 -17.74
N ASN A 277 6.44 7.56 -18.81
CA ASN A 277 5.06 7.62 -19.29
C ASN A 277 4.19 6.44 -18.84
N SER A 278 4.73 5.52 -18.03
CA SER A 278 4.06 4.28 -17.63
C SER A 278 3.65 4.30 -16.16
N TRP A 279 2.42 3.89 -15.89
CA TRP A 279 1.93 3.61 -14.56
C TRP A 279 2.06 2.11 -14.25
N SER A 280 2.44 1.80 -13.01
CA SER A 280 2.51 0.44 -12.47
C SER A 280 1.73 0.35 -11.16
N VAL A 281 1.27 -0.85 -10.80
CA VAL A 281 0.52 -1.13 -9.59
C VAL A 281 1.39 -1.97 -8.66
N PHE A 282 2.27 -1.31 -7.91
CA PHE A 282 3.19 -1.97 -6.97
C PHE A 282 2.63 -2.04 -5.55
N ASP A 283 1.85 -1.03 -5.17
CA ASP A 283 1.15 -1.00 -3.91
C ASP A 283 -0.18 -1.74 -4.07
N GLN A 284 -0.41 -2.77 -3.24
CA GLN A 284 -1.56 -3.64 -3.45
C GLN A 284 -2.24 -4.01 -2.14
N PHE A 285 -3.54 -4.26 -2.24
CA PHE A 285 -4.35 -4.98 -1.27
C PHE A 285 -4.74 -6.35 -1.81
N ILE A 286 -4.52 -7.37 -0.99
CA ILE A 286 -4.92 -8.75 -1.25
C ILE A 286 -5.72 -9.21 -0.03
N CYS A 287 -6.88 -9.83 -0.22
CA CYS A 287 -7.68 -10.35 0.89
C CYS A 287 -8.00 -11.83 0.73
N SER A 288 -8.35 -12.50 1.85
CA SER A 288 -8.88 -13.85 1.81
C SER A 288 -10.24 -13.91 1.12
N GLY A 289 -10.54 -15.03 0.48
CA GLY A 289 -11.85 -15.28 -0.14
C GLY A 289 -13.01 -15.22 0.86
N ALA A 290 -12.76 -15.51 2.13
CA ALA A 290 -13.74 -15.35 3.20
C ALA A 290 -14.16 -13.89 3.38
N LEU A 291 -13.20 -12.94 3.44
CA LEU A 291 -13.47 -11.50 3.48
C LEU A 291 -14.08 -10.98 2.18
N PHE A 292 -13.59 -11.47 1.04
CA PHE A 292 -14.11 -11.10 -0.27
C PHE A 292 -15.61 -11.44 -0.41
N LYS A 293 -16.03 -12.56 0.18
CA LYS A 293 -17.42 -13.06 0.14
C LYS A 293 -18.28 -12.62 1.33
N GLY A 294 -17.70 -12.00 2.35
CA GLY A 294 -18.44 -11.61 3.56
C GLY A 294 -18.91 -12.79 4.42
N GLN A 295 -18.14 -13.86 4.51
CA GLN A 295 -18.61 -15.12 5.13
C GLN A 295 -18.67 -15.12 6.67
N ASN A 296 -17.91 -14.24 7.33
CA ASN A 296 -17.80 -14.18 8.80
C ASN A 296 -18.35 -12.87 9.36
N GLY A 297 -19.34 -12.26 8.72
CA GLY A 297 -19.87 -10.96 9.12
C GLY A 297 -19.02 -9.77 8.71
N LEU A 298 -17.77 -9.98 8.29
CA LEU A 298 -16.89 -8.93 7.78
C LEU A 298 -16.71 -9.07 6.27
N SER A 299 -16.76 -7.96 5.54
CA SER A 299 -16.49 -7.96 4.10
C SER A 299 -15.76 -6.71 3.64
N VAL A 300 -15.04 -6.82 2.54
CA VAL A 300 -14.50 -5.66 1.82
C VAL A 300 -15.65 -5.00 1.06
N ARG A 301 -15.92 -3.73 1.34
CA ARG A 301 -17.00 -2.97 0.69
C ARG A 301 -16.83 -2.99 -0.83
N ASN A 302 -17.89 -3.40 -1.54
CA ASN A 302 -17.92 -3.54 -2.99
C ASN A 302 -16.82 -4.47 -3.56
N SER A 303 -16.18 -5.29 -2.71
CA SER A 303 -15.06 -6.17 -3.08
C SER A 303 -13.93 -5.42 -3.82
N GLN A 304 -13.65 -4.17 -3.43
CA GLN A 304 -12.72 -3.28 -4.13
C GLN A 304 -11.77 -2.56 -3.18
N ALA A 305 -10.56 -2.32 -3.68
CA ALA A 305 -9.63 -1.34 -3.14
C ALA A 305 -9.48 -0.17 -4.12
N ASN A 306 -9.05 0.98 -3.62
CA ASN A 306 -9.02 2.22 -4.37
C ASN A 306 -7.63 2.87 -4.28
N ILE A 307 -7.24 3.60 -5.33
CA ILE A 307 -6.06 4.48 -5.33
C ILE A 307 -6.53 5.89 -4.96
N PHE A 308 -5.86 6.51 -3.99
CA PHE A 308 -6.15 7.88 -3.60
C PHE A 308 -5.42 8.86 -4.53
N THR A 309 -6.17 9.72 -5.23
CA THR A 309 -5.68 10.52 -6.37
C THR A 309 -5.99 12.01 -6.25
N GLU A 310 -5.85 12.57 -5.07
CA GLU A 310 -6.09 14.00 -4.87
C GLU A 310 -5.08 14.87 -5.64
N LYS A 311 -5.57 15.99 -6.16
CA LYS A 311 -4.79 16.89 -7.05
C LYS A 311 -3.44 17.32 -6.48
N PHE A 312 -3.36 17.50 -5.15
CA PHE A 312 -2.12 17.95 -4.50
C PHE A 312 -0.99 16.91 -4.55
N LEU A 313 -1.28 15.64 -4.87
CA LEU A 313 -0.29 14.57 -5.02
C LEU A 313 0.43 14.62 -6.38
N PHE A 314 0.01 15.49 -7.28
CA PHE A 314 0.50 15.53 -8.65
C PHE A 314 1.09 16.87 -9.04
N LEU A 315 2.01 16.82 -10.00
CA LEU A 315 2.48 17.95 -10.80
C LEU A 315 2.20 17.66 -12.27
N ASP A 316 2.21 18.70 -13.10
CA ASP A 316 2.22 18.51 -14.55
C ASP A 316 3.54 17.89 -14.99
N ASP A 317 3.48 17.01 -15.97
CA ASP A 317 4.65 16.32 -16.50
C ASP A 317 4.98 16.86 -17.89
N ASP A 318 5.88 17.85 -17.94
CA ASP A 318 6.28 18.53 -19.18
C ASP A 318 7.08 17.60 -20.12
N LYS A 319 7.68 16.52 -19.57
CA LYS A 319 8.52 15.62 -20.37
C LYS A 319 7.71 14.47 -20.99
N TYR A 320 6.79 13.87 -20.23
CA TYR A 320 6.05 12.68 -20.64
C TYR A 320 4.55 12.90 -20.73
N PHE A 321 4.11 14.15 -20.70
CA PHE A 321 2.72 14.59 -20.70
C PHE A 321 1.86 14.06 -19.55
N GLY A 322 0.74 14.73 -19.31
CA GLY A 322 -0.20 14.38 -18.24
C GLY A 322 0.33 14.76 -16.86
N LYS A 323 0.17 13.88 -15.88
CA LYS A 323 0.54 14.11 -14.49
C LYS A 323 1.69 13.19 -14.05
N LYS A 324 2.58 13.72 -13.20
CA LYS A 324 3.60 12.96 -12.46
C LYS A 324 3.39 13.13 -10.96
N LEU A 325 3.92 12.22 -10.18
CA LEU A 325 3.83 12.29 -8.73
C LEU A 325 4.66 13.46 -8.19
N PHE A 326 4.10 14.18 -7.24
CA PHE A 326 4.80 15.23 -6.51
C PHE A 326 5.57 14.58 -5.35
N ARG A 327 6.73 14.00 -5.69
CA ARG A 327 7.60 13.28 -4.78
C ARG A 327 8.50 14.20 -3.96
N THR A 328 9.12 13.68 -2.92
CA THR A 328 10.03 14.43 -2.05
C THR A 328 11.31 14.83 -2.76
N TYR A 329 11.91 13.88 -3.49
CA TYR A 329 13.13 14.10 -4.27
C TYR A 329 13.01 13.53 -5.69
N LEU A 330 13.72 14.15 -6.64
CA LEU A 330 14.03 13.57 -7.93
C LEU A 330 15.55 13.47 -8.04
N GLY A 331 16.10 12.26 -7.86
CA GLY A 331 17.51 12.08 -7.59
C GLY A 331 17.90 12.80 -6.29
N PHE A 332 18.86 13.72 -6.36
CA PHE A 332 19.26 14.56 -5.21
C PHE A 332 18.51 15.90 -5.14
N LYS A 333 17.75 16.25 -6.18
CA LYS A 333 16.99 17.51 -6.20
C LYS A 333 15.78 17.43 -5.30
N TYR A 334 15.73 18.26 -4.26
CA TYR A 334 14.58 18.40 -3.37
C TYR A 334 13.41 19.08 -4.09
N LEU A 335 12.26 18.44 -4.09
CA LEU A 335 11.00 18.96 -4.63
C LEU A 335 10.01 19.36 -3.52
N GLY A 336 10.12 18.74 -2.35
CA GLY A 336 9.27 19.03 -1.17
C GLY A 336 7.84 18.54 -1.29
N GLY A 337 7.62 17.50 -2.11
CA GLY A 337 6.33 16.86 -2.32
C GLY A 337 5.97 15.82 -1.28
N TYR A 338 5.16 14.86 -1.69
CA TYR A 338 4.50 13.88 -0.82
C TYR A 338 5.19 12.51 -0.84
N SER A 339 5.13 11.82 -1.97
CA SER A 339 5.77 10.52 -2.22
C SER A 339 5.84 10.25 -3.72
N ASP A 340 6.71 9.31 -4.13
CA ASP A 340 6.74 8.73 -5.47
C ASP A 340 5.75 7.56 -5.63
N HIS A 341 4.95 7.29 -4.60
CA HIS A 341 3.82 6.36 -4.61
C HIS A 341 2.51 7.08 -4.30
N LEU A 342 1.40 6.56 -4.81
CA LEU A 342 0.05 6.94 -4.40
C LEU A 342 -0.44 6.00 -3.31
N PRO A 343 -1.11 6.53 -2.27
CA PRO A 343 -1.73 5.67 -1.26
C PRO A 343 -2.88 4.87 -1.84
N ILE A 344 -3.10 3.71 -1.28
CA ILE A 344 -4.25 2.86 -1.56
C ILE A 344 -5.10 2.67 -0.31
N PHE A 345 -6.40 2.42 -0.47
CA PHE A 345 -7.30 2.18 0.66
C PHE A 345 -8.45 1.25 0.29
N LEU A 346 -9.01 0.61 1.29
CA LEU A 346 -10.27 -0.13 1.22
C LEU A 346 -11.11 0.15 2.47
N ASP A 347 -12.40 -0.09 2.37
CA ASP A 347 -13.33 -0.08 3.50
C ASP A 347 -13.71 -1.50 3.86
N LEU A 348 -13.50 -1.87 5.11
CA LEU A 348 -14.00 -3.10 5.70
C LEU A 348 -15.30 -2.80 6.44
N ILE A 349 -16.33 -3.56 6.15
CA ILE A 349 -17.66 -3.38 6.75
C ILE A 349 -18.07 -4.58 7.57
N ASN A 350 -18.83 -4.30 8.61
CA ASN A 350 -19.62 -5.27 9.35
C ASN A 350 -20.98 -5.41 8.64
N ASN A 351 -21.31 -6.65 8.19
CA ASN A 351 -22.52 -6.94 7.41
C ASN A 351 -23.74 -7.13 8.29
#